data_ac773352f5bb24414634e7b2865500f6
#
_entry.id   ac773352f5bb24414634e7b2865500f6
#
_cell.length_a   1.000
_cell.length_b   1.000
_cell.length_c   1.000
_cell.angle_alpha   90.00
_cell.angle_beta   90.00
_cell.angle_gamma   90.00
#
_symmetry.space_group_name_H-M   'P 1'
#
loop_
_entity.id
_entity.type
_entity.pdbx_description
1 polymer ?
#
loop_
_entity_poly.entity_id
_entity_poly.type
_entity_poly.pdbx_seq_one_letter_code
_entity_poly.pdbx_strand_id
1 'polypeptide(L)'
;GLETGDKKTVIKHYRGTELQNYFNFLYGKHEPRIVIKPQYIESVRSVVKGTVEKCLKEINGSLDQLQTIINLLSLDEIMGKSVDILSGGELQRFAIAATLVQEADIYMFDEPSSFLDVKQRVNMAKCIREVLLPKERYVIVVEHDISILDYLSDYICCLYGQPGVYGIVSAPFTCGEGINNYLDGFIPTDNTRFRSEAIDYKIALCKDEFKGSLGKIEEGMDGDEKVVDIIRDYISYPLLRKTYPTISITVEPGQIRSSEIVCLVGKNALGKTSFIKMLCGKVEPDSGIKVPVLNVSYKPQIIEPTYKGTVEQLLYGKIPDAMSNSQFKSDVLKPMNISHIFDNLVSTLSGGEIQRVAIVLALGKPADIYLLDEPSCYLDVEQRLVAARAIKRFIVNSHKYCFVVEHDFIMSTYLADKVVVFEGLEDEKESSRVNSRATSPMEFVSGFNAFLKSLDITFRRSKFSMRPRINKQDSLRDREQKREGKYFITDDISEPIKSFVENSIEW
;
A
#
# COMPACT_ATOMS: atom_id res chain seq x y z
N GLY A 1 -25.18 22.41 -3.11
CA GLY A 1 -24.24 22.82 -4.13
C GLY A 1 -24.90 23.82 -5.08
N LEU A 2 -24.20 24.90 -5.42
CA LEU A 2 -24.61 25.76 -6.50
C LEU A 2 -24.52 24.96 -7.79
N GLU A 3 -25.64 24.69 -8.47
CA GLU A 3 -25.64 24.16 -9.82
C GLU A 3 -24.90 25.12 -10.71
N THR A 4 -23.79 24.68 -11.23
CA THR A 4 -22.78 25.49 -11.93
C THR A 4 -23.18 25.75 -13.35
N GLY A 5 -24.01 26.77 -13.58
CA GLY A 5 -24.33 27.24 -14.94
C GLY A 5 -23.74 28.59 -15.31
N ASP A 6 -23.53 29.48 -14.36
CA ASP A 6 -23.15 30.86 -14.68
C ASP A 6 -22.00 31.38 -13.79
N LYS A 7 -20.80 31.54 -14.41
CA LYS A 7 -19.59 32.09 -13.78
C LYS A 7 -19.89 33.45 -13.07
N LYS A 8 -20.78 34.25 -13.64
CA LYS A 8 -21.16 35.56 -13.06
C LYS A 8 -21.99 35.43 -11.77
N THR A 9 -22.81 34.40 -11.67
CA THR A 9 -23.61 34.14 -10.47
C THR A 9 -22.73 33.72 -9.31
N VAL A 10 -21.68 32.90 -9.55
CA VAL A 10 -20.70 32.53 -8.55
C VAL A 10 -19.94 33.74 -8.03
N ILE A 11 -19.39 34.57 -8.93
CA ILE A 11 -18.67 35.81 -8.55
C ILE A 11 -19.58 36.75 -7.75
N LYS A 12 -20.85 36.88 -8.14
CA LYS A 12 -21.83 37.75 -7.46
C LYS A 12 -22.17 37.22 -6.05
N HIS A 13 -22.24 35.89 -5.89
CA HIS A 13 -22.51 35.27 -4.60
C HIS A 13 -21.41 35.57 -3.58
N TYR A 14 -20.14 35.55 -3.99
CA TYR A 14 -18.99 35.81 -3.13
C TYR A 14 -18.54 37.29 -3.12
N ARG A 15 -19.42 38.20 -3.55
CA ARG A 15 -19.10 39.64 -3.62
C ARG A 15 -18.72 40.18 -2.24
N GLY A 16 -17.58 40.88 -2.18
CA GLY A 16 -17.08 41.50 -0.94
C GLY A 16 -16.24 40.54 -0.06
N THR A 17 -15.99 39.30 -0.49
CA THR A 17 -15.12 38.37 0.19
C THR A 17 -13.80 38.18 -0.60
N GLU A 18 -12.76 37.64 0.04
CA GLU A 18 -11.50 37.25 -0.63
C GLU A 18 -11.74 36.29 -1.78
N LEU A 19 -12.74 35.40 -1.63
CA LEU A 19 -13.14 34.45 -2.67
C LEU A 19 -13.61 35.13 -3.96
N GLN A 20 -14.11 36.38 -3.90
CA GLN A 20 -14.44 37.11 -5.10
C GLN A 20 -13.20 37.36 -5.98
N ASN A 21 -12.08 37.73 -5.39
CA ASN A 21 -10.82 37.96 -6.12
C ASN A 21 -10.32 36.64 -6.72
N TYR A 22 -10.41 35.57 -5.99
CA TYR A 22 -10.08 34.23 -6.47
C TYR A 22 -10.94 33.81 -7.66
N PHE A 23 -12.27 33.98 -7.59
CA PHE A 23 -13.16 33.64 -8.69
C PHE A 23 -13.02 34.60 -9.90
N ASN A 24 -12.70 35.87 -9.66
CA ASN A 24 -12.35 36.79 -10.72
C ASN A 24 -11.06 36.38 -11.45
N PHE A 25 -10.06 35.85 -10.72
CA PHE A 25 -8.86 35.31 -11.31
C PHE A 25 -9.17 34.01 -12.08
N LEU A 26 -9.90 33.09 -11.48
CA LEU A 26 -10.22 31.77 -12.04
C LEU A 26 -11.06 31.87 -13.32
N TYR A 27 -12.03 32.82 -13.37
CA TYR A 27 -12.94 33.03 -14.50
C TYR A 27 -12.59 34.25 -15.38
N GLY A 28 -11.45 34.86 -15.12
CA GLY A 28 -11.00 36.09 -15.83
C GLY A 28 -10.48 35.80 -17.25
N LYS A 29 -9.84 36.81 -17.85
CA LYS A 29 -9.31 36.73 -19.23
C LYS A 29 -8.17 35.73 -19.38
N HIS A 30 -7.49 35.36 -18.30
CA HIS A 30 -6.44 34.36 -18.25
C HIS A 30 -6.96 33.18 -17.42
N GLU A 31 -7.73 32.29 -18.05
CA GLU A 31 -8.10 31.02 -17.42
C GLU A 31 -6.82 30.22 -17.13
N PRO A 32 -6.58 29.78 -15.86
CA PRO A 32 -5.40 29.02 -15.54
C PRO A 32 -5.40 27.69 -16.30
N ARG A 33 -4.27 27.30 -16.83
CA ARG A 33 -4.10 25.98 -17.45
C ARG A 33 -4.02 24.94 -16.36
N ILE A 34 -4.91 23.96 -16.43
CA ILE A 34 -5.00 22.86 -15.47
C ILE A 34 -4.66 21.55 -16.19
N VAL A 35 -3.74 20.78 -15.63
CA VAL A 35 -3.42 19.43 -16.12
C VAL A 35 -3.71 18.44 -15.01
N ILE A 36 -4.41 17.36 -15.36
CA ILE A 36 -4.87 16.35 -14.42
C ILE A 36 -4.33 14.98 -14.82
N LYS A 37 -3.64 14.30 -13.89
CA LYS A 37 -3.37 12.87 -13.97
C LYS A 37 -4.58 12.14 -13.37
N PRO A 38 -5.37 11.41 -14.16
CA PRO A 38 -6.58 10.75 -13.66
C PRO A 38 -6.26 9.53 -12.79
N GLN A 39 -7.18 9.13 -11.91
CA GLN A 39 -7.08 7.91 -11.10
C GLN A 39 -7.02 6.64 -11.98
N TYR A 40 -7.95 6.53 -12.94
CA TYR A 40 -8.05 5.38 -13.82
C TYR A 40 -7.11 5.51 -15.02
N ILE A 41 -5.91 4.95 -14.89
CA ILE A 41 -4.88 5.01 -15.94
C ILE A 41 -5.21 4.17 -17.17
N GLU A 42 -6.08 3.17 -17.06
CA GLU A 42 -6.51 2.36 -18.21
C GLU A 42 -7.20 3.20 -19.30
N SER A 43 -7.84 4.30 -18.92
CA SER A 43 -8.41 5.28 -19.88
C SER A 43 -7.33 5.90 -20.78
N VAL A 44 -6.08 6.02 -20.31
CA VAL A 44 -4.97 6.55 -21.10
C VAL A 44 -4.68 5.65 -22.31
N ARG A 45 -4.78 4.32 -22.16
CA ARG A 45 -4.60 3.37 -23.26
C ARG A 45 -5.62 3.54 -24.38
N SER A 46 -6.84 3.96 -24.04
CA SER A 46 -7.89 4.17 -25.05
C SER A 46 -7.66 5.43 -25.90
N VAL A 47 -7.00 6.44 -25.32
CA VAL A 47 -6.83 7.76 -25.94
C VAL A 47 -5.43 7.89 -26.60
N VAL A 48 -4.38 7.43 -25.92
CA VAL A 48 -2.98 7.62 -26.35
C VAL A 48 -2.51 6.40 -27.14
N LYS A 49 -2.05 6.61 -28.37
CA LYS A 49 -1.53 5.57 -29.27
C LYS A 49 -0.11 5.88 -29.71
N GLY A 50 0.73 4.87 -29.74
CA GLY A 50 2.12 4.98 -30.18
C GLY A 50 3.12 4.57 -29.11
N THR A 51 4.40 4.81 -29.35
CA THR A 51 5.47 4.53 -28.37
C THR A 51 5.55 5.62 -27.32
N VAL A 52 6.00 5.25 -26.11
CA VAL A 52 6.20 6.18 -24.99
C VAL A 52 7.03 7.37 -25.40
N GLU A 53 8.14 7.15 -26.10
CA GLU A 53 9.04 8.19 -26.60
C GLU A 53 8.34 9.19 -27.52
N LYS A 54 7.58 8.68 -28.50
CA LYS A 54 6.86 9.52 -29.45
C LYS A 54 5.84 10.37 -28.73
N CYS A 55 5.04 9.77 -27.85
CA CYS A 55 4.00 10.49 -27.11
C CYS A 55 4.58 11.59 -26.20
N LEU A 56 5.71 11.34 -25.51
CA LEU A 56 6.36 12.33 -24.66
C LEU A 56 7.00 13.47 -25.47
N LYS A 57 7.54 13.21 -26.66
CA LYS A 57 8.11 14.24 -27.55
C LYS A 57 7.07 15.09 -28.25
N GLU A 58 5.88 14.55 -28.51
CA GLU A 58 4.77 15.31 -29.12
C GLU A 58 4.14 16.32 -28.12
N ILE A 59 4.35 16.12 -26.82
CA ILE A 59 3.95 17.07 -25.80
C ILE A 59 4.95 18.23 -25.81
N ASN A 60 4.49 19.45 -26.08
CA ASN A 60 5.32 20.66 -26.08
C ASN A 60 5.85 20.97 -24.68
N GLY A 61 7.03 20.48 -24.35
CA GLY A 61 7.70 20.68 -23.06
C GLY A 61 9.19 21.01 -23.20
N SER A 62 9.82 21.43 -22.09
CA SER A 62 11.27 21.67 -22.04
C SER A 62 12.05 20.37 -22.12
N LEU A 63 12.99 20.25 -23.07
CA LEU A 63 13.83 19.08 -23.28
C LEU A 63 14.69 18.73 -22.06
N ASP A 64 15.20 19.74 -21.34
CA ASP A 64 16.06 19.52 -20.16
C ASP A 64 15.26 18.88 -19.01
N GLN A 65 13.99 19.28 -18.84
CA GLN A 65 13.12 18.69 -17.83
C GLN A 65 12.69 17.29 -18.20
N LEU A 66 12.49 17.01 -19.48
CA LEU A 66 12.13 15.68 -19.95
C LEU A 66 13.20 14.65 -19.55
N GLN A 67 14.49 14.97 -19.70
CA GLN A 67 15.55 14.05 -19.30
C GLN A 67 15.58 13.79 -17.80
N THR A 68 15.34 14.82 -16.99
CA THR A 68 15.22 14.65 -15.52
C THR A 68 14.05 13.74 -15.15
N ILE A 69 12.90 13.93 -15.78
CA ILE A 69 11.70 13.12 -15.57
C ILE A 69 11.96 11.65 -15.98
N ILE A 70 12.58 11.44 -17.14
CA ILE A 70 12.92 10.10 -17.65
C ILE A 70 13.81 9.37 -16.63
N ASN A 71 14.87 10.03 -16.14
CA ASN A 71 15.81 9.44 -15.19
C ASN A 71 15.16 9.11 -13.86
N LEU A 72 14.42 10.05 -13.26
CA LEU A 72 13.77 9.87 -11.95
C LEU A 72 12.67 8.81 -11.97
N LEU A 73 11.89 8.76 -13.06
CA LEU A 73 10.82 7.76 -13.21
C LEU A 73 11.29 6.47 -13.87
N SER A 74 12.61 6.35 -14.20
CA SER A 74 13.19 5.17 -14.84
C SER A 74 12.40 4.75 -16.09
N LEU A 75 12.18 5.70 -17.01
CA LEU A 75 11.41 5.48 -18.24
C LEU A 75 12.25 4.94 -19.38
N ASP A 76 13.59 5.00 -19.31
CA ASP A 76 14.51 4.57 -20.37
C ASP A 76 14.18 3.15 -20.86
N GLU A 77 13.85 2.24 -19.94
CA GLU A 77 13.52 0.84 -20.24
C GLU A 77 12.23 0.67 -21.07
N ILE A 78 11.36 1.67 -21.07
CA ILE A 78 10.03 1.58 -21.68
C ILE A 78 9.83 2.54 -22.86
N MET A 79 10.81 3.40 -23.16
CA MET A 79 10.69 4.42 -24.22
C MET A 79 10.29 3.83 -25.58
N GLY A 80 10.83 2.67 -25.94
CA GLY A 80 10.52 1.96 -27.18
C GLY A 80 9.22 1.16 -27.18
N LYS A 81 8.57 0.97 -25.99
CA LYS A 81 7.34 0.20 -25.88
C LYS A 81 6.12 1.01 -26.36
N SER A 82 5.13 0.31 -26.93
CA SER A 82 3.81 0.91 -27.17
C SER A 82 3.05 1.07 -25.86
N VAL A 83 2.30 2.17 -25.73
CA VAL A 83 1.48 2.45 -24.56
C VAL A 83 0.44 1.34 -24.27
N ASP A 84 -0.03 0.66 -25.31
CA ASP A 84 -1.01 -0.43 -25.19
C ASP A 84 -0.51 -1.66 -24.41
N ILE A 85 0.82 -1.92 -24.45
CA ILE A 85 1.43 -3.11 -23.82
C ILE A 85 2.12 -2.84 -22.48
N LEU A 86 2.07 -1.61 -21.98
CA LEU A 86 2.67 -1.26 -20.70
C LEU A 86 1.99 -2.00 -19.55
N SER A 87 2.76 -2.44 -18.56
CA SER A 87 2.20 -2.89 -17.28
C SER A 87 1.53 -1.73 -16.51
N GLY A 88 0.72 -2.03 -15.49
CA GLY A 88 0.07 -0.99 -14.68
C GLY A 88 1.05 0.03 -14.08
N GLY A 89 2.17 -0.44 -13.50
CA GLY A 89 3.21 0.45 -12.95
C GLY A 89 3.96 1.25 -14.02
N GLU A 90 4.22 0.67 -15.20
CA GLU A 90 4.84 1.37 -16.34
C GLU A 90 3.91 2.45 -16.88
N LEU A 91 2.63 2.13 -17.04
CA LEU A 91 1.60 3.05 -17.49
C LEU A 91 1.41 4.21 -16.50
N GLN A 92 1.46 3.92 -15.21
CA GLN A 92 1.39 4.93 -14.15
C GLN A 92 2.57 5.92 -14.24
N ARG A 93 3.80 5.40 -14.37
CA ARG A 93 4.99 6.25 -14.53
C ARG A 93 4.92 7.10 -15.81
N PHE A 94 4.43 6.52 -16.91
CA PHE A 94 4.20 7.24 -18.16
C PHE A 94 3.15 8.35 -17.99
N ALA A 95 2.01 8.06 -17.33
CA ALA A 95 0.95 9.06 -17.10
C ALA A 95 1.44 10.23 -16.25
N ILE A 96 2.24 9.97 -15.21
CA ILE A 96 2.87 11.01 -14.39
C ILE A 96 3.84 11.86 -15.23
N ALA A 97 4.69 11.22 -16.02
CA ALA A 97 5.63 11.92 -16.91
C ALA A 97 4.88 12.81 -17.91
N ALA A 98 3.86 12.27 -18.57
CA ALA A 98 3.04 13.01 -19.53
C ALA A 98 2.33 14.22 -18.88
N THR A 99 1.98 14.14 -17.61
CA THR A 99 1.43 15.25 -16.84
C THR A 99 2.49 16.31 -16.52
N LEU A 100 3.69 15.88 -16.08
CA LEU A 100 4.78 16.79 -15.67
C LEU A 100 5.44 17.51 -16.83
N VAL A 101 5.45 16.93 -18.04
CA VAL A 101 6.03 17.54 -19.24
C VAL A 101 5.17 18.70 -19.76
N GLN A 102 3.86 18.67 -19.53
CA GLN A 102 2.96 19.74 -19.94
C GLN A 102 3.20 21.02 -19.13
N GLU A 103 3.09 22.18 -19.77
CA GLU A 103 3.10 23.44 -19.04
C GLU A 103 1.71 23.80 -18.55
N ALA A 104 1.57 23.98 -17.24
CA ALA A 104 0.33 24.36 -16.59
C ALA A 104 0.57 25.28 -15.39
N ASP A 105 -0.48 25.95 -14.94
CA ASP A 105 -0.47 26.76 -13.71
C ASP A 105 -0.84 25.91 -12.49
N ILE A 106 -1.72 24.91 -12.71
CA ILE A 106 -2.22 23.99 -11.68
C ILE A 106 -2.03 22.55 -12.16
N TYR A 107 -1.36 21.73 -11.35
CA TYR A 107 -1.20 20.30 -11.57
C TYR A 107 -2.01 19.52 -10.55
N MET A 108 -2.79 18.57 -11.02
CA MET A 108 -3.58 17.68 -10.17
C MET A 108 -3.18 16.24 -10.40
N PHE A 109 -2.85 15.52 -9.32
CA PHE A 109 -2.50 14.10 -9.36
C PHE A 109 -3.47 13.32 -8.48
N ASP A 110 -4.21 12.42 -9.10
CA ASP A 110 -5.14 11.53 -8.39
C ASP A 110 -4.50 10.15 -8.23
N GLU A 111 -4.18 9.78 -6.98
CA GLU A 111 -3.48 8.56 -6.58
C GLU A 111 -2.25 8.22 -7.47
N PRO A 112 -1.23 9.08 -7.50
CA PRO A 112 -0.06 8.82 -8.34
C PRO A 112 0.81 7.66 -7.84
N SER A 113 0.69 7.20 -6.59
CA SER A 113 1.45 6.08 -6.03
C SER A 113 0.89 4.70 -6.36
N SER A 114 -0.34 4.61 -6.88
CA SER A 114 -0.99 3.34 -7.20
C SER A 114 -0.17 2.54 -8.21
N PHE A 115 -0.11 1.21 -8.05
CA PHE A 115 0.68 0.26 -8.87
C PHE A 115 2.21 0.42 -8.81
N LEU A 116 2.73 1.37 -8.04
CA LEU A 116 4.16 1.60 -7.90
C LEU A 116 4.73 0.84 -6.69
N ASP A 117 5.92 0.28 -6.84
CA ASP A 117 6.66 -0.25 -5.70
C ASP A 117 7.25 0.87 -4.83
N VAL A 118 7.75 0.53 -3.64
CA VAL A 118 8.24 1.49 -2.65
C VAL A 118 9.26 2.47 -3.23
N LYS A 119 10.23 1.98 -4.02
CA LYS A 119 11.26 2.83 -4.65
C LYS A 119 10.65 3.76 -5.69
N GLN A 120 9.77 3.24 -6.53
CA GLN A 120 9.07 4.02 -7.55
C GLN A 120 8.17 5.10 -6.94
N ARG A 121 7.51 4.83 -5.81
CA ARG A 121 6.71 5.84 -5.06
C ARG A 121 7.58 6.99 -4.58
N VAL A 122 8.73 6.70 -3.98
CA VAL A 122 9.67 7.74 -3.52
C VAL A 122 10.22 8.55 -4.70
N ASN A 123 10.62 7.88 -5.77
CA ASN A 123 11.12 8.54 -6.99
C ASN A 123 10.04 9.42 -7.64
N MET A 124 8.80 8.97 -7.67
CA MET A 124 7.66 9.75 -8.15
C MET A 124 7.47 11.02 -7.30
N ALA A 125 7.45 10.89 -5.98
CA ALA A 125 7.32 12.04 -5.07
C ALA A 125 8.48 13.02 -5.24
N LYS A 126 9.70 12.52 -5.39
CA LYS A 126 10.89 13.31 -5.68
C LYS A 126 10.76 14.04 -7.02
N CYS A 127 10.34 13.34 -8.07
CA CYS A 127 10.15 13.89 -9.41
C CYS A 127 9.14 15.03 -9.41
N ILE A 128 7.97 14.86 -8.79
CA ILE A 128 6.94 15.92 -8.68
C ILE A 128 7.52 17.16 -7.99
N ARG A 129 8.23 16.97 -6.87
CA ARG A 129 8.82 18.11 -6.14
C ARG A 129 9.94 18.79 -6.92
N GLU A 130 10.88 18.08 -7.50
CA GLU A 130 12.03 18.64 -8.21
C GLU A 130 11.62 19.37 -9.50
N VAL A 131 10.61 18.87 -10.19
CA VAL A 131 10.14 19.46 -11.45
C VAL A 131 9.25 20.68 -11.24
N LEU A 132 8.38 20.67 -10.21
CA LEU A 132 7.34 21.69 -10.05
C LEU A 132 7.67 22.77 -9.02
N LEU A 133 8.42 22.47 -7.94
CA LEU A 133 8.79 23.44 -6.91
C LEU A 133 9.52 24.68 -7.47
N PRO A 134 10.49 24.55 -8.40
CA PRO A 134 11.20 25.73 -8.92
C PRO A 134 10.33 26.67 -9.75
N LYS A 135 9.13 26.21 -10.17
CA LYS A 135 8.25 26.94 -11.07
C LYS A 135 7.16 27.76 -10.36
N GLU A 136 7.09 27.73 -9.03
CA GLU A 136 6.03 28.38 -8.26
C GLU A 136 4.61 28.01 -8.74
N ARG A 137 4.39 26.73 -9.04
CA ARG A 137 3.13 26.20 -9.53
C ARG A 137 2.29 25.62 -8.40
N TYR A 138 0.97 25.65 -8.56
CA TYR A 138 0.07 24.99 -7.64
C TYR A 138 0.01 23.49 -7.93
N VAL A 139 0.19 22.67 -6.90
CA VAL A 139 0.16 21.20 -7.01
C VAL A 139 -0.83 20.65 -6.00
N ILE A 140 -1.83 19.93 -6.49
CA ILE A 140 -2.83 19.23 -5.68
C ILE A 140 -2.66 17.74 -5.89
N VAL A 141 -2.47 17.00 -4.81
CA VAL A 141 -2.28 15.55 -4.86
C VAL A 141 -3.29 14.86 -3.95
N VAL A 142 -4.04 13.92 -4.49
CA VAL A 142 -4.88 13.00 -3.72
C VAL A 142 -4.10 11.73 -3.49
N GLU A 143 -3.89 11.35 -2.25
CA GLU A 143 -3.09 10.17 -1.87
C GLU A 143 -3.63 9.47 -0.62
N HIS A 144 -3.49 8.15 -0.63
CA HIS A 144 -3.81 7.30 0.51
C HIS A 144 -2.56 6.76 1.23
N ASP A 145 -1.37 6.88 0.64
CA ASP A 145 -0.12 6.49 1.31
C ASP A 145 0.42 7.64 2.16
N ILE A 146 0.18 7.56 3.47
CA ILE A 146 0.59 8.60 4.42
C ILE A 146 2.12 8.79 4.44
N SER A 147 2.90 7.73 4.17
CA SER A 147 4.36 7.83 4.14
C SER A 147 4.82 8.68 2.96
N ILE A 148 4.13 8.58 1.83
CA ILE A 148 4.37 9.38 0.64
C ILE A 148 3.84 10.80 0.80
N LEU A 149 2.66 10.99 1.41
CA LEU A 149 2.13 12.30 1.73
C LEU A 149 3.09 13.13 2.59
N ASP A 150 3.70 12.51 3.61
CA ASP A 150 4.68 13.16 4.49
C ASP A 150 5.95 13.61 3.75
N TYR A 151 6.32 12.91 2.67
CA TYR A 151 7.45 13.27 1.81
C TYR A 151 7.09 14.36 0.79
N LEU A 152 5.88 14.27 0.21
CA LEU A 152 5.46 15.04 -0.96
C LEU A 152 4.87 16.40 -0.60
N SER A 153 4.03 16.49 0.45
CA SER A 153 3.19 17.65 0.73
C SER A 153 3.81 18.65 1.71
N ASP A 154 3.50 19.92 1.52
CA ASP A 154 3.78 20.99 2.48
C ASP A 154 2.55 21.23 3.37
N TYR A 155 1.35 21.15 2.78
CA TYR A 155 0.07 21.28 3.46
C TYR A 155 -0.83 20.10 3.18
N ILE A 156 -1.73 19.79 4.11
CA ILE A 156 -2.73 18.73 3.99
C ILE A 156 -4.10 19.27 4.32
N CYS A 157 -5.06 18.98 3.43
CA CYS A 157 -6.49 19.12 3.68
C CYS A 157 -7.09 17.76 3.92
N CYS A 158 -7.80 17.58 5.03
CA CYS A 158 -8.53 16.36 5.31
C CYS A 158 -9.92 16.41 4.67
N LEU A 159 -10.26 15.36 3.92
CA LEU A 159 -11.60 15.16 3.39
C LEU A 159 -12.35 14.19 4.29
N TYR A 160 -13.50 14.59 4.78
CA TYR A 160 -14.32 13.77 5.67
C TYR A 160 -15.80 14.01 5.40
N GLY A 161 -16.64 13.06 5.81
CA GLY A 161 -18.07 13.13 5.59
C GLY A 161 -18.72 11.75 5.55
N GLN A 162 -19.95 11.72 5.10
CA GLN A 162 -20.71 10.49 4.95
C GLN A 162 -20.96 10.21 3.45
N PRO A 163 -20.47 9.09 2.93
CA PRO A 163 -20.64 8.74 1.51
C PRO A 163 -22.10 8.85 1.04
N GLY A 164 -22.30 9.55 -0.08
CA GLY A 164 -23.63 9.76 -0.65
C GLY A 164 -24.49 10.83 0.05
N VAL A 165 -24.03 11.41 1.16
CA VAL A 165 -24.78 12.44 1.92
C VAL A 165 -24.10 13.79 1.89
N TYR A 166 -22.84 13.86 2.37
CA TYR A 166 -22.06 15.11 2.35
C TYR A 166 -20.56 14.80 2.41
N GLY A 167 -19.75 15.73 1.90
CA GLY A 167 -18.31 15.75 2.02
C GLY A 167 -17.83 17.16 2.40
N ILE A 168 -16.89 17.21 3.33
CA ILE A 168 -16.28 18.46 3.82
C ILE A 168 -14.78 18.38 3.58
N VAL A 169 -14.19 19.49 3.16
CA VAL A 169 -12.74 19.67 3.04
C VAL A 169 -12.30 20.60 4.16
N SER A 170 -11.37 20.17 5.00
CA SER A 170 -10.84 21.00 6.08
C SER A 170 -10.02 22.19 5.55
N ALA A 171 -9.75 23.16 6.40
CA ALA A 171 -8.68 24.13 6.15
C ALA A 171 -7.33 23.42 5.95
N PRO A 172 -6.36 24.03 5.23
CA PRO A 172 -5.04 23.47 5.07
C PRO A 172 -4.26 23.51 6.39
N PHE A 173 -3.79 22.35 6.83
CA PHE A 173 -2.88 22.19 7.96
C PHE A 173 -1.46 21.99 7.48
N THR A 174 -0.47 22.22 8.35
CA THR A 174 0.89 21.75 8.09
C THR A 174 0.90 20.24 7.92
N CYS A 175 1.81 19.70 7.13
CA CYS A 175 1.84 18.26 6.80
C CYS A 175 1.76 17.37 8.06
N GLY A 176 2.57 17.66 9.09
CA GLY A 176 2.57 16.86 10.32
C GLY A 176 1.28 16.94 11.11
N GLU A 177 0.71 18.14 11.24
CA GLU A 177 -0.55 18.38 11.94
C GLU A 177 -1.73 17.75 11.20
N GLY A 178 -1.84 17.98 9.88
CA GLY A 178 -2.92 17.42 9.08
C GLY A 178 -2.95 15.90 9.11
N ILE A 179 -1.78 15.24 9.03
CA ILE A 179 -1.71 13.78 9.16
C ILE A 179 -2.14 13.34 10.57
N ASN A 180 -1.71 14.01 11.62
CA ASN A 180 -2.09 13.64 12.98
C ASN A 180 -3.60 13.81 13.20
N ASN A 181 -4.19 14.94 12.77
CA ASN A 181 -5.62 15.19 12.84
C ASN A 181 -6.42 14.12 12.07
N TYR A 182 -5.93 13.72 10.89
CA TYR A 182 -6.54 12.63 10.12
C TYR A 182 -6.48 11.29 10.87
N LEU A 183 -5.35 10.98 11.51
CA LEU A 183 -5.18 9.76 12.29
C LEU A 183 -6.04 9.74 13.55
N ASP A 184 -6.14 10.88 14.24
CA ASP A 184 -6.95 11.02 15.46
C ASP A 184 -8.46 11.02 15.15
N GLY A 185 -8.83 11.24 13.87
CA GLY A 185 -10.23 11.33 13.45
C GLY A 185 -10.94 12.58 13.98
N PHE A 186 -10.18 13.63 14.28
CA PHE A 186 -10.68 14.86 14.86
C PHE A 186 -10.05 16.09 14.22
N ILE A 187 -10.88 17.05 13.82
CA ILE A 187 -10.45 18.34 13.27
C ILE A 187 -10.61 19.43 14.34
N PRO A 188 -9.51 19.92 14.93
CA PRO A 188 -9.57 20.90 16.03
C PRO A 188 -10.22 22.23 15.62
N THR A 189 -9.95 22.73 14.42
CA THR A 189 -10.49 24.01 13.92
C THR A 189 -12.00 24.03 13.85
N ASP A 190 -12.61 22.90 13.51
CA ASP A 190 -14.05 22.77 13.32
C ASP A 190 -14.72 22.08 14.53
N ASN A 191 -13.92 21.73 15.53
CA ASN A 191 -14.33 20.91 16.70
C ASN A 191 -15.16 19.69 16.28
N THR A 192 -14.78 19.06 15.18
CA THR A 192 -15.55 17.97 14.56
C THR A 192 -14.77 16.66 14.63
N ARG A 193 -15.41 15.64 15.22
CA ARG A 193 -14.92 14.27 15.20
C ARG A 193 -15.61 13.51 14.06
N PHE A 194 -14.85 13.08 13.08
CA PHE A 194 -15.35 12.35 11.92
C PHE A 194 -15.09 10.84 11.98
N ARG A 195 -14.32 10.38 12.97
CA ARG A 195 -14.09 8.95 13.25
C ARG A 195 -14.16 8.71 14.76
N SER A 196 -14.84 7.64 15.17
CA SER A 196 -15.02 7.27 16.57
C SER A 196 -13.71 6.85 17.24
N GLU A 197 -12.84 6.14 16.50
CA GLU A 197 -11.58 5.61 16.98
C GLU A 197 -10.42 6.22 16.19
N ALA A 198 -9.31 6.51 16.87
CA ALA A 198 -8.08 6.93 16.23
C ALA A 198 -7.44 5.76 15.46
N ILE A 199 -6.79 6.06 14.35
CA ILE A 199 -5.95 5.10 13.65
C ILE A 199 -4.61 5.02 14.40
N ASP A 200 -4.41 3.95 15.16
CA ASP A 200 -3.18 3.70 15.88
C ASP A 200 -2.27 2.76 15.09
N TYR A 201 -1.07 3.24 14.79
CA TYR A 201 0.02 2.46 14.19
C TYR A 201 0.90 1.79 15.26
N LYS A 202 0.50 1.84 16.52
CA LYS A 202 1.11 0.93 17.45
C LYS A 202 0.92 -0.45 16.84
N ILE A 203 1.98 -0.94 16.21
CA ILE A 203 2.09 -2.38 16.08
C ILE A 203 1.99 -2.76 17.56
N ALA A 204 0.80 -3.20 17.96
CA ALA A 204 0.83 -4.06 19.07
C ALA A 204 1.93 -5.04 18.67
N LEU A 205 3.05 -4.97 19.37
CA LEU A 205 3.89 -6.13 19.54
C LEU A 205 2.95 -7.09 20.26
N CYS A 206 1.91 -7.48 19.51
CA CYS A 206 0.79 -8.34 19.92
C CYS A 206 1.29 -9.76 20.18
N LYS A 207 2.55 -9.89 20.53
CA LYS A 207 2.99 -11.04 21.33
C LYS A 207 2.25 -11.09 22.67
N ASP A 208 1.78 -9.99 23.19
CA ASP A 208 1.18 -9.96 24.54
C ASP A 208 -0.35 -9.98 24.54
N GLU A 209 -1.04 -9.35 23.58
CA GLU A 209 -2.50 -9.48 23.46
C GLU A 209 -2.92 -10.87 22.95
N PHE A 210 -2.10 -11.50 22.09
CA PHE A 210 -2.35 -12.86 21.63
C PHE A 210 -1.75 -13.96 22.48
N LYS A 211 -0.81 -13.66 23.39
CA LYS A 211 -0.40 -14.61 24.43
C LYS A 211 -1.52 -14.92 25.44
N GLY A 212 -2.48 -14.04 25.58
CA GLY A 212 -3.65 -14.27 26.45
C GLY A 212 -4.66 -15.30 25.94
N SER A 213 -4.64 -15.65 24.65
CA SER A 213 -5.47 -16.71 24.10
C SER A 213 -4.72 -18.05 23.88
N LEU A 214 -3.40 -18.06 24.03
CA LEU A 214 -2.61 -19.26 24.17
C LEU A 214 -2.68 -19.71 25.64
N GLY A 215 -3.72 -20.51 25.95
CA GLY A 215 -3.96 -21.25 27.18
C GLY A 215 -3.42 -20.63 28.47
N LYS A 216 -4.31 -20.26 29.39
CA LYS A 216 -3.95 -20.17 30.80
C LYS A 216 -3.25 -21.46 31.16
N ILE A 217 -1.95 -21.39 31.43
CA ILE A 217 -1.25 -22.44 32.15
C ILE A 217 -1.91 -22.47 33.51
N GLU A 218 -2.75 -23.48 33.78
CA GLU A 218 -3.14 -23.80 35.12
C GLU A 218 -1.84 -24.18 35.83
N GLU A 219 -1.40 -23.31 36.73
CA GLU A 219 -0.36 -23.67 37.71
C GLU A 219 -0.90 -24.80 38.58
N GLY A 220 -0.67 -26.02 38.13
CA GLY A 220 -0.82 -27.19 38.97
C GLY A 220 0.29 -27.17 40.03
N MET A 221 -0.09 -27.11 41.27
CA MET A 221 0.80 -27.37 42.40
C MET A 221 1.30 -28.80 42.31
N ASP A 222 2.34 -29.05 41.56
CA ASP A 222 3.32 -30.17 41.78
C ASP A 222 4.43 -30.03 40.74
N GLY A 223 5.64 -30.03 41.23
CA GLY A 223 6.87 -29.57 40.59
C GLY A 223 7.44 -30.44 39.44
N ASP A 224 6.65 -30.81 38.45
CA ASP A 224 7.12 -31.28 37.17
C ASP A 224 6.69 -30.28 36.07
N GLU A 225 7.62 -29.49 35.61
CA GLU A 225 7.48 -28.69 34.38
C GLU A 225 7.22 -29.63 33.20
N LYS A 226 5.98 -30.05 32.97
CA LYS A 226 5.57 -30.53 31.66
C LYS A 226 5.54 -29.34 30.71
N VAL A 227 6.67 -29.08 30.07
CA VAL A 227 6.71 -28.31 28.83
C VAL A 227 5.79 -29.05 27.86
N VAL A 228 4.56 -28.56 27.72
CA VAL A 228 3.69 -28.97 26.61
C VAL A 228 4.36 -28.44 25.38
N ASP A 229 5.21 -29.25 24.74
CA ASP A 229 5.67 -29.02 23.37
C ASP A 229 4.42 -29.02 22.50
N ILE A 230 3.86 -27.81 22.30
CA ILE A 230 2.90 -27.59 21.23
C ILE A 230 3.67 -27.96 19.98
N ILE A 231 3.39 -29.13 19.41
CA ILE A 231 3.93 -29.56 18.11
C ILE A 231 3.45 -28.49 17.12
N ARG A 232 4.29 -27.47 16.91
CA ARG A 232 4.03 -26.43 15.91
C ARG A 232 4.28 -27.08 14.57
N ASP A 233 3.21 -27.37 13.85
CA ASP A 233 3.29 -27.86 12.48
C ASP A 233 4.07 -26.87 11.64
N TYR A 234 5.13 -27.35 10.99
CA TYR A 234 5.92 -26.60 10.04
C TYR A 234 5.57 -27.04 8.64
N ILE A 235 5.42 -26.08 7.74
CA ILE A 235 5.47 -26.34 6.31
C ILE A 235 6.83 -25.91 5.79
N SER A 236 7.49 -26.80 5.05
CA SER A 236 8.75 -26.50 4.37
C SER A 236 8.56 -26.56 2.86
N TYR A 237 9.19 -25.65 2.14
CA TYR A 237 9.31 -25.70 0.70
C TYR A 237 10.79 -25.79 0.29
N PRO A 238 11.10 -26.56 -0.78
CA PRO A 238 12.48 -26.75 -1.23
C PRO A 238 12.96 -25.56 -2.05
N LEU A 239 14.21 -25.62 -2.54
CA LEU A 239 14.73 -24.69 -3.54
C LEU A 239 13.87 -24.76 -4.81
N LEU A 240 13.23 -23.65 -5.16
CA LEU A 240 12.39 -23.55 -6.34
C LEU A 240 13.09 -22.69 -7.40
N ARG A 241 13.08 -23.14 -8.65
CA ARG A 241 13.59 -22.40 -9.79
C ARG A 241 12.56 -22.36 -10.89
N LYS A 242 12.40 -21.19 -11.50
CA LYS A 242 11.54 -20.99 -12.66
C LYS A 242 12.14 -19.98 -13.61
N THR A 243 12.26 -20.38 -14.86
CA THR A 243 12.81 -19.55 -15.94
C THR A 243 11.70 -19.16 -16.91
N TYR A 244 11.55 -17.88 -17.12
CA TYR A 244 10.71 -17.28 -18.16
C TYR A 244 11.58 -16.61 -19.22
N PRO A 245 11.04 -16.21 -20.36
CA PRO A 245 11.82 -15.53 -21.40
C PRO A 245 12.57 -14.28 -20.91
N THR A 246 11.99 -13.54 -19.99
CA THR A 246 12.50 -12.25 -19.50
C THR A 246 13.13 -12.33 -18.12
N ILE A 247 12.81 -13.35 -17.31
CA ILE A 247 13.27 -13.45 -15.92
C ILE A 247 13.55 -14.90 -15.52
N SER A 248 14.62 -15.10 -14.75
CA SER A 248 14.90 -16.35 -14.03
C SER A 248 14.76 -16.12 -12.53
N ILE A 249 13.94 -16.92 -11.88
CA ILE A 249 13.61 -16.78 -10.46
C ILE A 249 14.18 -17.96 -9.69
N THR A 250 14.97 -17.69 -8.66
CA THR A 250 15.45 -18.69 -7.70
C THR A 250 14.92 -18.34 -6.32
N VAL A 251 14.16 -19.23 -5.71
CA VAL A 251 13.64 -19.09 -4.34
C VAL A 251 14.38 -20.04 -3.43
N GLU A 252 15.02 -19.50 -2.39
CA GLU A 252 15.70 -20.30 -1.39
C GLU A 252 14.73 -21.14 -0.56
N PRO A 253 15.15 -22.33 -0.07
CA PRO A 253 14.29 -23.15 0.75
C PRO A 253 13.89 -22.43 2.03
N GLY A 254 12.69 -22.70 2.50
CA GLY A 254 12.17 -22.03 3.68
C GLY A 254 11.24 -22.90 4.50
N GLN A 255 11.06 -22.50 5.76
CA GLN A 255 10.12 -23.11 6.70
C GLN A 255 9.23 -22.03 7.32
N ILE A 256 7.96 -22.36 7.50
CA ILE A 256 6.94 -21.49 8.07
C ILE A 256 6.20 -22.26 9.15
N ARG A 257 5.89 -21.59 10.24
CA ARG A 257 5.08 -22.15 11.33
C ARG A 257 3.60 -21.84 11.11
N SER A 258 2.74 -22.65 11.70
CA SER A 258 1.31 -22.32 11.77
C SER A 258 1.10 -21.01 12.53
N SER A 259 0.05 -20.25 12.16
CA SER A 259 -0.23 -18.93 12.69
C SER A 259 0.80 -17.83 12.35
N GLU A 260 1.75 -18.09 11.43
CA GLU A 260 2.70 -17.11 10.94
C GLU A 260 2.26 -16.55 9.58
N ILE A 261 2.47 -15.24 9.39
CA ILE A 261 2.27 -14.54 8.12
C ILE A 261 3.64 -14.17 7.55
N VAL A 262 3.92 -14.62 6.34
CA VAL A 262 5.14 -14.30 5.60
C VAL A 262 4.83 -13.23 4.56
N CYS A 263 5.42 -12.05 4.70
CA CYS A 263 5.32 -11.00 3.69
C CYS A 263 6.41 -11.16 2.62
N LEU A 264 5.99 -11.13 1.35
CA LEU A 264 6.87 -11.14 0.18
C LEU A 264 7.08 -9.68 -0.27
N VAL A 265 8.30 -9.19 -0.10
CA VAL A 265 8.67 -7.81 -0.45
C VAL A 265 9.72 -7.78 -1.55
N GLY A 266 9.79 -6.71 -2.31
CA GLY A 266 10.74 -6.57 -3.42
C GLY A 266 10.18 -5.68 -4.52
N LYS A 267 11.03 -5.28 -5.47
CA LYS A 267 10.62 -4.50 -6.65
C LYS A 267 9.56 -5.24 -7.47
N ASN A 268 8.85 -4.48 -8.31
CA ASN A 268 7.92 -5.07 -9.27
C ASN A 268 8.67 -5.96 -10.28
N ALA A 269 7.94 -6.92 -10.85
CA ALA A 269 8.44 -7.86 -11.86
C ALA A 269 9.59 -8.80 -11.42
N LEU A 270 9.91 -8.93 -10.12
CA LEU A 270 10.91 -9.88 -9.61
C LEU A 270 10.35 -11.29 -9.30
N GLY A 271 9.10 -11.56 -9.64
CA GLY A 271 8.55 -12.92 -9.57
C GLY A 271 7.81 -13.28 -8.28
N LYS A 272 7.43 -12.30 -7.42
CA LYS A 272 6.63 -12.55 -6.21
C LYS A 272 5.35 -13.34 -6.50
N THR A 273 4.54 -12.88 -7.45
CA THR A 273 3.32 -13.58 -7.90
C THR A 273 3.64 -14.96 -8.52
N SER A 274 4.79 -15.13 -9.19
CA SER A 274 5.20 -16.42 -9.73
C SER A 274 5.53 -17.42 -8.63
N PHE A 275 6.18 -16.98 -7.55
CA PHE A 275 6.41 -17.82 -6.37
C PHE A 275 5.08 -18.28 -5.74
N ILE A 276 4.13 -17.37 -5.55
CA ILE A 276 2.78 -17.74 -5.09
C ILE A 276 2.14 -18.78 -6.03
N LYS A 277 2.21 -18.59 -7.35
CA LYS A 277 1.66 -19.53 -8.32
C LYS A 277 2.36 -20.90 -8.28
N MET A 278 3.65 -20.96 -7.97
CA MET A 278 4.36 -22.23 -7.76
C MET A 278 3.87 -22.94 -6.48
N LEU A 279 3.69 -22.20 -5.38
CA LEU A 279 3.12 -22.75 -4.15
C LEU A 279 1.68 -23.24 -4.32
N CYS A 280 0.89 -22.59 -5.19
CA CYS A 280 -0.47 -23.05 -5.55
C CYS A 280 -0.50 -24.26 -6.48
N GLY A 281 0.64 -24.72 -6.99
CA GLY A 281 0.67 -25.74 -8.03
C GLY A 281 0.14 -25.29 -9.40
N LYS A 282 -0.08 -23.96 -9.60
CA LYS A 282 -0.52 -23.41 -10.89
C LYS A 282 0.62 -23.28 -11.90
N VAL A 283 1.84 -23.25 -11.42
CA VAL A 283 3.08 -23.19 -12.22
C VAL A 283 4.05 -24.23 -11.66
N GLU A 284 4.51 -25.14 -12.49
CA GLU A 284 5.48 -26.14 -12.08
C GLU A 284 6.89 -25.53 -12.08
N PRO A 285 7.70 -25.76 -11.02
CA PRO A 285 9.11 -25.39 -10.99
C PRO A 285 9.91 -26.18 -12.03
N ASP A 286 10.93 -25.55 -12.62
CA ASP A 286 11.81 -26.21 -13.59
C ASP A 286 12.69 -27.30 -12.95
N SER A 287 12.85 -27.28 -11.63
CA SER A 287 13.62 -28.27 -10.85
C SER A 287 12.98 -29.66 -10.80
N GLY A 288 11.77 -29.85 -11.35
CA GLY A 288 11.05 -31.13 -11.30
C GLY A 288 10.64 -31.57 -9.88
N ILE A 289 10.94 -30.77 -8.87
CA ILE A 289 10.60 -31.04 -7.47
C ILE A 289 9.10 -30.74 -7.29
N LYS A 290 8.34 -31.74 -6.91
CA LYS A 290 6.92 -31.56 -6.56
C LYS A 290 6.83 -30.76 -5.26
N VAL A 291 6.23 -29.57 -5.33
CA VAL A 291 5.79 -28.85 -4.15
C VAL A 291 4.69 -29.70 -3.48
N PRO A 292 4.68 -29.83 -2.13
CA PRO A 292 3.62 -30.56 -1.45
C PRO A 292 2.25 -30.06 -1.92
N VAL A 293 1.35 -30.98 -2.29
CA VAL A 293 -0.02 -30.63 -2.69
C VAL A 293 -0.77 -30.19 -1.43
N LEU A 294 -0.83 -28.91 -1.23
CA LEU A 294 -1.53 -28.29 -0.10
C LEU A 294 -2.85 -27.72 -0.61
N ASN A 295 -3.84 -27.73 0.27
CA ASN A 295 -5.11 -27.06 -0.03
C ASN A 295 -4.90 -25.55 0.10
N VAL A 296 -4.97 -24.83 -1.03
CA VAL A 296 -4.60 -23.40 -1.11
C VAL A 296 -5.80 -22.55 -1.46
N SER A 297 -6.02 -21.49 -0.66
CA SER A 297 -6.89 -20.40 -1.04
C SER A 297 -6.07 -19.24 -1.60
N TYR A 298 -6.38 -18.80 -2.82
CA TYR A 298 -5.63 -17.74 -3.51
C TYR A 298 -6.52 -16.55 -3.85
N LYS A 299 -6.14 -15.36 -3.38
CA LYS A 299 -6.68 -14.06 -3.79
C LYS A 299 -5.74 -13.46 -4.82
N PRO A 300 -6.14 -13.31 -6.09
CA PRO A 300 -5.30 -12.73 -7.14
C PRO A 300 -5.19 -11.20 -6.99
N GLN A 301 -4.15 -10.62 -7.61
CA GLN A 301 -3.94 -9.18 -7.67
C GLN A 301 -5.08 -8.47 -8.40
N ILE A 302 -5.42 -8.94 -9.60
CA ILE A 302 -6.51 -8.38 -10.41
C ILE A 302 -7.76 -9.24 -10.19
N ILE A 303 -8.88 -8.58 -9.88
CA ILE A 303 -10.17 -9.22 -9.65
C ILE A 303 -11.13 -8.75 -10.73
N GLU A 304 -11.50 -9.68 -11.60
CA GLU A 304 -12.52 -9.44 -12.62
C GLU A 304 -13.90 -9.81 -12.07
N PRO A 305 -14.87 -8.88 -12.06
CA PRO A 305 -16.22 -9.14 -11.55
C PRO A 305 -17.06 -9.95 -12.54
N THR A 306 -16.69 -11.21 -12.74
CA THR A 306 -17.36 -12.10 -13.72
C THR A 306 -18.67 -12.70 -13.20
N TYR A 307 -18.93 -12.64 -11.90
CA TYR A 307 -20.15 -13.20 -11.30
C TYR A 307 -21.35 -12.27 -11.51
N LYS A 308 -22.46 -12.83 -12.04
CA LYS A 308 -23.65 -12.06 -12.42
C LYS A 308 -24.69 -11.87 -11.29
N GLY A 309 -24.50 -12.48 -10.14
CA GLY A 309 -25.40 -12.40 -8.99
C GLY A 309 -25.01 -11.33 -7.99
N THR A 310 -25.73 -11.31 -6.86
CA THR A 310 -25.45 -10.41 -5.73
C THR A 310 -24.25 -10.90 -4.90
N VAL A 311 -23.71 -10.01 -4.08
CA VAL A 311 -22.62 -10.34 -3.14
C VAL A 311 -23.05 -11.44 -2.18
N GLU A 312 -24.25 -11.37 -1.66
CA GLU A 312 -24.81 -12.38 -0.77
C GLU A 312 -24.85 -13.77 -1.44
N GLN A 313 -25.41 -13.85 -2.65
CA GLN A 313 -25.45 -15.10 -3.41
C GLN A 313 -24.06 -15.68 -3.69
N LEU A 314 -23.07 -14.81 -3.98
CA LEU A 314 -21.69 -15.22 -4.19
C LEU A 314 -21.09 -15.83 -2.92
N LEU A 315 -21.23 -15.16 -1.77
CA LEU A 315 -20.64 -15.60 -0.51
C LEU A 315 -21.31 -16.88 0.00
N TYR A 316 -22.64 -16.93 0.11
CA TYR A 316 -23.35 -18.14 0.54
C TYR A 316 -23.18 -19.31 -0.43
N GLY A 317 -23.03 -19.06 -1.73
CA GLY A 317 -22.78 -20.10 -2.72
C GLY A 317 -21.35 -20.65 -2.73
N LYS A 318 -20.36 -19.87 -2.34
CA LYS A 318 -18.94 -20.27 -2.42
C LYS A 318 -18.31 -20.62 -1.07
N ILE A 319 -18.79 -20.03 0.03
CA ILE A 319 -18.25 -20.20 1.39
C ILE A 319 -19.38 -20.39 2.43
N PRO A 320 -20.33 -21.31 2.22
CA PRO A 320 -21.49 -21.47 3.10
C PRO A 320 -21.12 -21.78 4.55
N ASP A 321 -20.09 -22.60 4.76
CA ASP A 321 -19.61 -22.98 6.09
C ASP A 321 -19.03 -21.78 6.84
N ALA A 322 -18.22 -20.96 6.19
CA ALA A 322 -17.68 -19.73 6.78
C ALA A 322 -18.81 -18.73 7.08
N MET A 323 -19.80 -18.60 6.17
CA MET A 323 -20.95 -17.72 6.40
C MET A 323 -21.85 -18.19 7.55
N SER A 324 -21.77 -19.44 7.96
CA SER A 324 -22.51 -19.99 9.11
C SER A 324 -21.68 -19.88 10.41
N ASN A 325 -20.36 -19.76 10.31
CA ASN A 325 -19.45 -19.72 11.45
C ASN A 325 -19.46 -18.35 12.16
N SER A 326 -19.78 -18.34 13.46
CA SER A 326 -19.85 -17.12 14.28
C SER A 326 -18.50 -16.46 14.46
N GLN A 327 -17.41 -17.24 14.59
CA GLN A 327 -16.05 -16.72 14.71
C GLN A 327 -15.61 -16.00 13.44
N PHE A 328 -15.84 -16.60 12.27
CA PHE A 328 -15.53 -15.98 10.97
C PHE A 328 -16.31 -14.67 10.77
N LYS A 329 -17.59 -14.66 11.18
CA LYS A 329 -18.39 -13.42 11.13
C LYS A 329 -17.82 -12.32 12.00
N SER A 330 -17.34 -12.65 13.21
CA SER A 330 -16.75 -11.69 14.14
C SER A 330 -15.38 -11.20 13.67
N ASP A 331 -14.52 -12.11 13.22
CA ASP A 331 -13.11 -11.81 12.92
C ASP A 331 -12.90 -11.20 11.53
N VAL A 332 -13.77 -11.57 10.56
CA VAL A 332 -13.58 -11.17 9.16
C VAL A 332 -14.76 -10.35 8.64
N LEU A 333 -15.98 -10.92 8.66
CA LEU A 333 -17.11 -10.32 7.95
C LEU A 333 -17.51 -8.96 8.53
N LYS A 334 -17.66 -8.88 9.85
CA LYS A 334 -18.06 -7.64 10.54
C LYS A 334 -17.02 -6.52 10.41
N PRO A 335 -15.72 -6.76 10.65
CA PRO A 335 -14.70 -5.72 10.43
C PRO A 335 -14.64 -5.24 8.98
N MET A 336 -14.74 -6.14 8.00
CA MET A 336 -14.71 -5.77 6.58
C MET A 336 -15.92 -4.96 6.13
N ASN A 337 -16.95 -4.86 6.97
CA ASN A 337 -18.14 -4.03 6.76
C ASN A 337 -18.74 -4.15 5.35
N ILE A 338 -19.00 -5.38 4.89
CA ILE A 338 -19.57 -5.64 3.57
C ILE A 338 -21.07 -5.94 3.60
N SER A 339 -21.68 -6.00 4.79
CA SER A 339 -23.10 -6.38 4.93
C SER A 339 -24.05 -5.41 4.21
N HIS A 340 -23.68 -4.12 4.15
CA HIS A 340 -24.50 -3.10 3.48
C HIS A 340 -24.52 -3.22 1.95
N ILE A 341 -23.63 -4.03 1.35
CA ILE A 341 -23.56 -4.25 -0.09
C ILE A 341 -24.03 -5.66 -0.50
N PHE A 342 -24.64 -6.42 0.41
CA PHE A 342 -25.06 -7.80 0.13
C PHE A 342 -26.05 -7.90 -1.03
N ASP A 343 -26.96 -6.95 -1.16
CA ASP A 343 -27.96 -6.91 -2.21
C ASP A 343 -27.42 -6.35 -3.54
N ASN A 344 -26.22 -5.77 -3.54
CA ASN A 344 -25.63 -5.19 -4.74
C ASN A 344 -25.11 -6.29 -5.68
N LEU A 345 -25.22 -6.05 -6.98
CA LEU A 345 -24.61 -6.92 -8.00
C LEU A 345 -23.08 -6.80 -7.92
N VAL A 346 -22.36 -7.92 -8.04
CA VAL A 346 -20.91 -7.94 -8.00
C VAL A 346 -20.29 -7.06 -9.10
N SER A 347 -20.94 -6.96 -10.25
CA SER A 347 -20.49 -6.13 -11.38
C SER A 347 -20.62 -4.62 -11.16
N THR A 348 -21.38 -4.18 -10.16
CA THR A 348 -21.59 -2.74 -9.87
C THR A 348 -20.76 -2.22 -8.70
N LEU A 349 -19.95 -3.09 -8.09
CA LEU A 349 -19.14 -2.74 -6.93
C LEU A 349 -17.98 -1.81 -7.32
N SER A 350 -17.65 -0.90 -6.42
CA SER A 350 -16.43 -0.09 -6.50
C SER A 350 -15.17 -0.96 -6.30
N GLY A 351 -14.00 -0.46 -6.71
CA GLY A 351 -12.74 -1.17 -6.55
C GLY A 351 -12.46 -1.60 -5.11
N GLY A 352 -12.71 -0.75 -4.13
CA GLY A 352 -12.52 -1.07 -2.71
C GLY A 352 -13.54 -2.08 -2.18
N GLU A 353 -14.79 -2.02 -2.63
CA GLU A 353 -15.82 -2.99 -2.25
C GLU A 353 -15.51 -4.39 -2.80
N ILE A 354 -15.13 -4.47 -4.08
CA ILE A 354 -14.79 -5.76 -4.70
C ILE A 354 -13.55 -6.38 -4.05
N GLN A 355 -12.60 -5.55 -3.64
CA GLN A 355 -11.40 -5.97 -2.93
C GLN A 355 -11.74 -6.56 -1.56
N ARG A 356 -12.60 -5.90 -0.78
CA ARG A 356 -13.07 -6.40 0.52
C ARG A 356 -13.83 -7.72 0.39
N VAL A 357 -14.73 -7.82 -0.58
CA VAL A 357 -15.44 -9.06 -0.88
C VAL A 357 -14.47 -10.18 -1.28
N ALA A 358 -13.45 -9.89 -2.08
CA ALA A 358 -12.46 -10.88 -2.47
C ALA A 358 -11.59 -11.37 -1.31
N ILE A 359 -11.24 -10.50 -0.36
CA ILE A 359 -10.52 -10.89 0.87
C ILE A 359 -11.42 -11.84 1.69
N VAL A 360 -12.68 -11.47 1.93
CA VAL A 360 -13.63 -12.31 2.67
C VAL A 360 -13.82 -13.66 1.98
N LEU A 361 -13.98 -13.67 0.67
CA LEU A 361 -14.12 -14.89 -0.11
C LEU A 361 -12.89 -15.79 -0.03
N ALA A 362 -11.68 -15.19 -0.07
CA ALA A 362 -10.44 -15.93 0.03
C ALA A 362 -10.26 -16.55 1.42
N LEU A 363 -10.49 -15.78 2.49
CA LEU A 363 -10.37 -16.25 3.86
C LEU A 363 -11.46 -17.27 4.24
N GLY A 364 -12.66 -17.15 3.65
CA GLY A 364 -13.78 -18.06 3.93
C GLY A 364 -13.66 -19.42 3.24
N LYS A 365 -12.81 -19.60 2.24
CA LYS A 365 -12.57 -20.90 1.61
C LYS A 365 -11.78 -21.80 2.57
N PRO A 366 -12.20 -23.07 2.74
CA PRO A 366 -11.43 -24.03 3.54
C PRO A 366 -10.10 -24.28 2.85
N ALA A 367 -9.00 -23.93 3.52
CA ALA A 367 -7.64 -24.11 3.02
C ALA A 367 -6.65 -24.28 4.17
N ASP A 368 -5.45 -24.82 3.85
CA ASP A 368 -4.35 -24.91 4.78
C ASP A 368 -3.43 -23.70 4.65
N ILE A 369 -3.24 -23.22 3.40
CA ILE A 369 -2.44 -22.04 3.08
C ILE A 369 -3.31 -20.98 2.42
N TYR A 370 -3.17 -19.76 2.89
CA TYR A 370 -3.78 -18.56 2.32
C TYR A 370 -2.73 -17.72 1.60
N LEU A 371 -2.97 -17.43 0.33
CA LEU A 371 -2.07 -16.66 -0.52
C LEU A 371 -2.80 -15.40 -0.97
N LEU A 372 -2.36 -14.25 -0.50
CA LEU A 372 -2.99 -12.96 -0.76
C LEU A 372 -2.04 -12.08 -1.58
N ASP A 373 -2.45 -11.76 -2.81
CA ASP A 373 -1.65 -10.92 -3.71
C ASP A 373 -2.23 -9.50 -3.71
N GLU A 374 -1.47 -8.55 -3.14
CA GLU A 374 -1.81 -7.15 -2.94
C GLU A 374 -3.22 -6.92 -2.37
N PRO A 375 -3.49 -7.37 -1.14
CA PRO A 375 -4.81 -7.16 -0.52
C PRO A 375 -5.11 -5.69 -0.18
N SER A 376 -4.13 -4.79 -0.15
CA SER A 376 -4.31 -3.36 0.11
C SER A 376 -4.78 -2.53 -1.08
N CYS A 377 -4.72 -3.07 -2.31
CA CYS A 377 -5.12 -2.35 -3.51
C CYS A 377 -6.53 -1.79 -3.40
N TYR A 378 -6.74 -0.55 -3.87
CA TYR A 378 -8.03 0.18 -3.86
C TYR A 378 -8.65 0.42 -2.49
N LEU A 379 -7.97 0.08 -1.38
CA LEU A 379 -8.44 0.36 -0.03
C LEU A 379 -7.86 1.69 0.47
N ASP A 380 -8.68 2.47 1.14
CA ASP A 380 -8.22 3.65 1.89
C ASP A 380 -7.41 3.25 3.14
N VAL A 381 -6.78 4.21 3.80
CA VAL A 381 -5.90 3.97 4.96
C VAL A 381 -6.58 3.17 6.07
N GLU A 382 -7.83 3.53 6.38
CA GLU A 382 -8.60 2.86 7.43
C GLU A 382 -8.94 1.44 7.03
N GLN A 383 -9.43 1.25 5.81
CA GLN A 383 -9.77 -0.07 5.28
C GLN A 383 -8.56 -1.00 5.18
N ARG A 384 -7.36 -0.47 4.84
CA ARG A 384 -6.11 -1.25 4.83
C ARG A 384 -5.79 -1.82 6.21
N LEU A 385 -5.87 -1.00 7.25
CA LEU A 385 -5.61 -1.45 8.62
C LEU A 385 -6.67 -2.42 9.13
N VAL A 386 -7.94 -2.16 8.82
CA VAL A 386 -9.03 -3.09 9.14
C VAL A 386 -8.81 -4.44 8.45
N ALA A 387 -8.47 -4.43 7.17
CA ALA A 387 -8.16 -5.64 6.41
C ALA A 387 -6.95 -6.38 7.00
N ALA A 388 -5.88 -5.66 7.35
CA ALA A 388 -4.71 -6.25 7.99
C ALA A 388 -5.06 -6.91 9.34
N ARG A 389 -5.86 -6.24 10.17
CA ARG A 389 -6.33 -6.80 11.46
C ARG A 389 -7.19 -8.05 11.24
N ALA A 390 -8.12 -8.00 10.30
CA ALA A 390 -8.99 -9.14 9.99
C ALA A 390 -8.18 -10.36 9.49
N ILE A 391 -7.24 -10.14 8.56
CA ILE A 391 -6.35 -11.19 8.05
C ILE A 391 -5.52 -11.79 9.19
N LYS A 392 -4.84 -10.94 9.99
CA LYS A 392 -3.97 -11.42 11.08
C LYS A 392 -4.76 -12.20 12.11
N ARG A 393 -5.91 -11.68 12.57
CA ARG A 393 -6.77 -12.34 13.54
C ARG A 393 -7.27 -13.69 13.02
N PHE A 394 -7.71 -13.75 11.77
CA PHE A 394 -8.17 -14.98 11.16
C PHE A 394 -7.06 -16.05 11.10
N ILE A 395 -5.87 -15.69 10.61
CA ILE A 395 -4.74 -16.63 10.47
C ILE A 395 -4.28 -17.17 11.83
N VAL A 396 -4.18 -16.29 12.83
CA VAL A 396 -3.79 -16.68 14.19
C VAL A 396 -4.83 -17.62 14.82
N ASN A 397 -6.11 -17.27 14.76
CA ASN A 397 -7.18 -18.05 15.38
C ASN A 397 -7.46 -19.38 14.68
N SER A 398 -7.23 -19.45 13.36
CA SER A 398 -7.44 -20.69 12.59
C SER A 398 -6.21 -21.59 12.53
N HIS A 399 -5.08 -21.19 13.10
CA HIS A 399 -3.79 -21.90 13.05
C HIS A 399 -3.37 -22.27 11.62
N LYS A 400 -3.56 -21.35 10.67
CA LYS A 400 -3.24 -21.55 9.25
C LYS A 400 -1.95 -20.83 8.86
N TYR A 401 -1.50 -21.08 7.64
CA TYR A 401 -0.31 -20.46 7.06
C TYR A 401 -0.74 -19.36 6.08
N CYS A 402 0.01 -18.27 6.03
CA CYS A 402 -0.32 -17.18 5.11
C CYS A 402 0.93 -16.58 4.47
N PHE A 403 0.85 -16.39 3.15
CA PHE A 403 1.77 -15.55 2.39
C PHE A 403 1.03 -14.34 1.86
N VAL A 404 1.63 -13.17 2.02
CA VAL A 404 1.08 -11.91 1.53
C VAL A 404 2.10 -11.20 0.66
N VAL A 405 1.76 -10.89 -0.58
CA VAL A 405 2.53 -9.94 -1.39
C VAL A 405 1.99 -8.56 -1.12
N GLU A 406 2.82 -7.64 -0.69
CA GLU A 406 2.42 -6.27 -0.39
C GLU A 406 3.45 -5.24 -0.83
N HIS A 407 2.95 -4.10 -1.30
CA HIS A 407 3.72 -2.90 -1.60
C HIS A 407 3.41 -1.77 -0.62
N ASP A 408 2.32 -1.86 0.12
CA ASP A 408 2.03 -0.94 1.20
C ASP A 408 2.88 -1.28 2.42
N PHE A 409 3.77 -0.34 2.79
CA PHE A 409 4.72 -0.56 3.88
C PHE A 409 4.03 -0.68 5.24
N ILE A 410 2.93 0.05 5.43
CA ILE A 410 2.16 0.03 6.67
C ILE A 410 1.51 -1.33 6.85
N MET A 411 0.81 -1.81 5.81
CA MET A 411 0.15 -3.11 5.84
C MET A 411 1.16 -4.24 5.98
N SER A 412 2.29 -4.17 5.24
CA SER A 412 3.37 -5.16 5.34
C SER A 412 3.93 -5.25 6.75
N THR A 413 4.24 -4.11 7.38
CA THR A 413 4.80 -4.08 8.74
C THR A 413 3.80 -4.47 9.82
N TYR A 414 2.50 -4.35 9.56
CA TYR A 414 1.46 -4.81 10.48
C TYR A 414 1.24 -6.33 10.40
N LEU A 415 1.25 -6.88 9.20
CA LEU A 415 0.96 -8.29 8.94
C LEU A 415 2.14 -9.21 9.23
N ALA A 416 3.35 -8.82 8.82
CA ALA A 416 4.49 -9.70 8.76
C ALA A 416 4.97 -10.21 10.13
N ASP A 417 5.07 -11.52 10.26
CA ASP A 417 5.87 -12.19 11.29
C ASP A 417 7.25 -12.53 10.71
N LYS A 418 7.31 -12.91 9.43
CA LYS A 418 8.54 -13.11 8.66
C LYS A 418 8.48 -12.41 7.30
N VAL A 419 9.64 -12.19 6.72
CA VAL A 419 9.79 -11.49 5.44
C VAL A 419 10.67 -12.30 4.50
N VAL A 420 10.22 -12.45 3.26
CA VAL A 420 11.01 -12.95 2.14
C VAL A 420 11.30 -11.79 1.20
N VAL A 421 12.58 -11.53 0.95
CA VAL A 421 13.03 -10.42 0.10
C VAL A 421 13.35 -10.94 -1.30
N PHE A 422 12.75 -10.32 -2.31
CA PHE A 422 13.05 -10.55 -3.71
C PHE A 422 14.02 -9.49 -4.20
N GLU A 423 15.21 -9.93 -4.63
CA GLU A 423 16.29 -9.08 -5.12
C GLU A 423 16.61 -9.42 -6.57
N GLY A 424 16.84 -8.40 -7.39
CA GLY A 424 17.40 -8.57 -8.72
C GLY A 424 18.91 -8.67 -8.60
N LEU A 425 19.50 -9.71 -9.16
CA LEU A 425 20.95 -9.83 -9.27
C LEU A 425 21.40 -9.08 -10.53
N GLU A 426 22.27 -8.10 -10.35
CA GLU A 426 22.96 -7.42 -11.45
C GLU A 426 24.11 -8.34 -11.91
N ASP A 427 23.78 -9.39 -12.67
CA ASP A 427 24.79 -10.17 -13.33
C ASP A 427 25.25 -9.48 -14.61
N GLU A 428 26.57 -9.56 -14.85
CA GLU A 428 27.31 -8.93 -15.91
C GLU A 428 26.60 -8.99 -17.28
N LYS A 429 26.61 -7.89 -17.93
CA LYS A 429 26.19 -7.39 -19.26
C LYS A 429 25.90 -8.37 -20.44
N GLU A 430 25.80 -9.68 -20.24
CA GLU A 430 25.64 -10.65 -21.33
C GLU A 430 24.31 -11.40 -21.40
N SER A 431 23.44 -11.32 -20.39
CA SER A 431 22.14 -12.01 -20.47
C SER A 431 20.99 -11.03 -20.64
N SER A 432 20.17 -11.23 -21.65
CA SER A 432 18.93 -10.49 -21.92
C SER A 432 17.84 -10.76 -20.85
N ARG A 433 18.16 -11.46 -19.76
CA ARG A 433 17.24 -11.90 -18.71
C ARG A 433 17.63 -11.29 -17.36
N VAL A 434 16.63 -10.89 -16.59
CA VAL A 434 16.80 -10.48 -15.21
C VAL A 434 16.89 -11.72 -14.33
N ASN A 435 17.98 -11.85 -13.55
CA ASN A 435 18.08 -12.88 -12.54
C ASN A 435 17.52 -12.36 -11.21
N SER A 436 16.56 -13.08 -10.66
CA SER A 436 15.93 -12.76 -9.38
C SER A 436 16.18 -13.86 -8.36
N ARG A 437 16.51 -13.46 -7.14
CA ARG A 437 16.67 -14.35 -5.99
C ARG A 437 15.70 -13.93 -4.90
N ALA A 438 14.99 -14.90 -4.35
CA ALA A 438 14.20 -14.73 -3.14
C ALA A 438 14.92 -15.40 -1.96
N THR A 439 15.05 -14.70 -0.86
CA THR A 439 15.71 -15.19 0.36
C THR A 439 14.84 -16.23 1.07
N SER A 440 15.44 -17.02 1.97
CA SER A 440 14.67 -17.75 2.97
C SER A 440 13.86 -16.80 3.86
N PRO A 441 12.76 -17.25 4.50
CA PRO A 441 11.98 -16.42 5.42
C PRO A 441 12.85 -15.90 6.58
N MET A 442 13.03 -14.59 6.66
CA MET A 442 13.80 -13.90 7.70
C MET A 442 12.87 -13.34 8.78
N GLU A 443 13.39 -13.17 9.98
CA GLU A 443 12.69 -12.45 11.05
C GLU A 443 12.35 -11.00 10.61
N PHE A 444 11.24 -10.48 11.11
CA PHE A 444 10.65 -9.19 10.73
C PHE A 444 11.66 -8.05 10.57
N VAL A 445 12.43 -7.73 11.62
CA VAL A 445 13.38 -6.60 11.60
C VAL A 445 14.50 -6.82 10.60
N SER A 446 15.08 -8.02 10.59
CA SER A 446 16.18 -8.37 9.67
C SER A 446 15.73 -8.34 8.22
N GLY A 447 14.52 -8.86 7.93
CA GLY A 447 13.96 -8.87 6.58
C GLY A 447 13.67 -7.48 6.05
N PHE A 448 13.02 -6.61 6.85
CA PHE A 448 12.78 -5.24 6.42
C PHE A 448 14.06 -4.41 6.31
N ASN A 449 15.04 -4.62 7.19
CA ASN A 449 16.35 -3.98 7.05
C ASN A 449 17.05 -4.39 5.74
N ALA A 450 17.07 -5.67 5.40
CA ALA A 450 17.63 -6.16 4.14
C ALA A 450 16.90 -5.54 2.93
N PHE A 451 15.56 -5.56 2.96
CA PHE A 451 14.75 -4.97 1.90
C PHE A 451 15.02 -3.48 1.69
N LEU A 452 14.98 -2.69 2.76
CA LEU A 452 15.19 -1.25 2.68
C LEU A 452 16.63 -0.90 2.29
N LYS A 453 17.62 -1.69 2.72
CA LYS A 453 19.00 -1.57 2.28
C LYS A 453 19.15 -1.77 0.78
N SER A 454 18.46 -2.75 0.20
CA SER A 454 18.47 -2.99 -1.25
C SER A 454 17.86 -1.84 -2.07
N LEU A 455 16.99 -1.03 -1.43
CA LEU A 455 16.37 0.15 -2.05
C LEU A 455 17.13 1.45 -1.79
N ASP A 456 18.11 1.43 -0.87
CA ASP A 456 18.80 2.62 -0.33
C ASP A 456 17.84 3.65 0.30
N ILE A 457 16.80 3.17 0.98
CA ILE A 457 15.76 3.99 1.63
C ILE A 457 15.78 3.70 3.12
N THR A 458 15.75 4.76 3.95
CA THR A 458 15.67 4.63 5.40
C THR A 458 14.30 5.00 5.91
N PHE A 459 13.79 4.21 6.85
CA PHE A 459 12.54 4.43 7.56
C PHE A 459 12.77 4.67 9.04
N ARG A 460 11.92 5.51 9.62
CA ARG A 460 11.83 5.76 11.06
C ARG A 460 10.38 5.75 11.50
N ARG A 461 10.14 5.65 12.79
CA ARG A 461 8.81 5.84 13.37
C ARG A 461 8.66 7.26 13.92
N SER A 462 7.45 7.78 13.82
CA SER A 462 7.08 9.04 14.47
C SER A 462 7.00 8.80 15.98
N LYS A 463 7.59 9.69 16.80
CA LYS A 463 7.56 9.58 18.27
C LYS A 463 6.15 9.63 18.87
N PHE A 464 5.21 10.31 18.22
CA PHE A 464 3.84 10.52 18.73
C PHE A 464 2.86 9.47 18.22
N SER A 465 2.79 9.26 16.90
CA SER A 465 1.81 8.40 16.26
C SER A 465 2.34 7.01 15.91
N MET A 466 3.60 6.72 16.18
CA MET A 466 4.31 5.48 15.84
C MET A 466 4.23 5.10 14.35
N ARG A 467 3.70 5.99 13.52
CA ARG A 467 3.59 5.77 12.08
C ARG A 467 4.96 5.67 11.40
N PRO A 468 5.11 4.82 10.39
CA PRO A 468 6.34 4.77 9.61
C PRO A 468 6.48 6.06 8.79
N ARG A 469 7.69 6.58 8.72
CA ARG A 469 8.06 7.79 7.96
C ARG A 469 9.31 7.51 7.14
N ILE A 470 9.29 7.93 5.88
CA ILE A 470 10.44 7.88 5.00
C ILE A 470 11.35 9.07 5.31
N ASN A 471 12.65 8.84 5.48
CA ASN A 471 13.58 9.95 5.58
C ASN A 471 13.82 10.57 4.20
N LYS A 472 13.91 11.90 4.16
CA LYS A 472 14.35 12.57 2.94
C LYS A 472 15.77 12.14 2.61
N GLN A 473 16.01 11.77 1.37
CA GLN A 473 17.31 11.32 0.89
C GLN A 473 18.39 12.37 1.25
N ASP A 474 19.55 11.89 1.69
CA ASP A 474 20.69 12.70 2.13
C ASP A 474 20.42 13.64 3.32
N SER A 475 19.30 13.51 4.00
CA SER A 475 19.10 14.20 5.29
C SER A 475 20.07 13.68 6.35
N LEU A 476 20.30 14.47 7.41
CA LEU A 476 21.19 14.08 8.50
C LEU A 476 20.82 12.69 9.06
N ARG A 477 19.54 12.46 9.31
CA ARG A 477 19.02 11.18 9.84
C ARG A 477 19.18 10.02 8.84
N ASP A 478 18.96 10.27 7.55
CA ASP A 478 19.18 9.26 6.51
C ASP A 478 20.63 8.79 6.50
N ARG A 479 21.58 9.74 6.53
CA ARG A 479 23.01 9.44 6.56
C ARG A 479 23.44 8.70 7.84
N GLU A 480 22.91 9.09 8.99
CA GLU A 480 23.17 8.43 10.26
C GLU A 480 22.70 6.97 10.26
N GLN A 481 21.44 6.73 9.86
CA GLN A 481 20.88 5.38 9.78
C GLN A 481 21.62 4.48 8.79
N LYS A 482 22.00 5.01 7.62
CA LYS A 482 22.79 4.29 6.60
C LYS A 482 24.19 3.94 7.15
N ARG A 483 24.84 4.86 7.85
CA ARG A 483 26.15 4.63 8.46
C ARG A 483 26.11 3.55 9.54
N GLU A 484 25.01 3.48 10.31
CA GLU A 484 24.79 2.46 11.33
C GLU A 484 24.29 1.12 10.76
N GLY A 485 23.94 1.08 9.47
CA GLY A 485 23.33 -0.09 8.84
C GLY A 485 21.89 -0.38 9.30
N LYS A 486 21.23 0.59 9.95
CA LYS A 486 19.86 0.49 10.49
C LYS A 486 18.88 1.20 9.57
N TYR A 487 18.50 0.56 8.47
CA TYR A 487 17.55 1.13 7.51
C TYR A 487 16.10 1.15 8.02
N PHE A 488 15.77 0.26 8.96
CA PHE A 488 14.48 0.21 9.62
C PHE A 488 14.65 0.28 11.14
N ILE A 489 14.15 1.34 11.76
CA ILE A 489 14.20 1.51 13.22
C ILE A 489 12.82 1.19 13.81
N THR A 490 12.78 0.19 14.70
CA THR A 490 11.62 -0.16 15.51
C THR A 490 11.66 0.47 16.90
N ASP A 491 12.85 0.78 17.37
CA ASP A 491 13.14 1.06 18.76
C ASP A 491 13.32 2.55 19.04
N ASP A 492 12.22 3.26 19.20
CA ASP A 492 12.18 4.46 20.02
C ASP A 492 11.17 4.28 21.19
N ILE A 493 10.90 3.04 21.59
CA ILE A 493 9.85 2.72 22.59
C ILE A 493 10.41 2.65 24.00
N SER A 494 11.74 2.56 24.21
CA SER A 494 12.27 2.18 25.52
C SER A 494 12.78 3.31 26.43
N GLU A 495 12.84 4.59 26.02
CA GLU A 495 13.45 5.59 26.93
C GLU A 495 12.90 7.03 27.07
N PRO A 496 11.80 7.53 26.54
CA PRO A 496 11.43 8.91 26.85
C PRO A 496 10.42 9.12 27.98
N ILE A 497 9.81 8.06 28.54
CA ILE A 497 8.79 8.25 29.58
C ILE A 497 9.42 8.43 30.97
N LYS A 498 10.60 7.90 31.22
CA LYS A 498 11.25 8.06 32.53
C LYS A 498 11.87 9.43 32.75
N SER A 499 12.42 10.08 31.72
CA SER A 499 13.06 11.39 31.87
C SER A 499 12.06 12.56 31.98
N PHE A 500 10.81 12.40 31.52
CA PHE A 500 9.79 13.47 31.64
C PHE A 500 9.10 13.48 32.98
N VAL A 501 9.04 12.34 33.67
CA VAL A 501 8.42 12.25 35.01
C VAL A 501 9.40 12.68 36.11
N GLU A 502 10.70 12.45 35.93
CA GLU A 502 11.71 12.87 36.93
C GLU A 502 11.99 14.38 36.91
N ASN A 503 11.81 15.07 35.75
CA ASN A 503 11.99 16.53 35.68
C ASN A 503 10.71 17.34 35.98
N SER A 504 9.59 16.69 36.31
CA SER A 504 8.33 17.40 36.67
C SER A 504 8.01 17.39 38.15
N ILE A 505 8.89 16.89 39.01
CA ILE A 505 8.71 16.81 40.48
C ILE A 505 9.66 17.72 41.25
N GLU A 506 10.39 18.60 40.59
CA GLU A 506 11.08 19.70 41.27
C GLU A 506 10.37 21.03 40.98
N TRP A 507 9.27 21.24 41.64
CA TRP A 507 8.73 22.58 42.03
C TRP A 507 7.95 22.46 43.35
#